data_37f95acbff28a0a6b0068710b0fb95bc
#
_entry.id   37f95acbff28a0a6b0068710b0fb95bc
#
_cell.length_a   1.000
_cell.length_b   1.000
_cell.length_c   1.000
_cell.angle_alpha   90.00
_cell.angle_beta   90.00
_cell.angle_gamma   90.00
#
_symmetry.space_group_name_H-M   'P 1'
#
loop_
_entity.id
_entity.type
_entity.pdbx_description
1 polymer ?
#
loop_
_entity_poly.entity_id
_entity_poly.type
_entity_poly.pdbx_seq_one_letter_code
_entity_poly.pdbx_strand_id
1 'polypeptide(L)'
;LYDTFFKEILDPNTTPERVEELLSLILKQKVKILKVLPLESPRLGDEQSLIVMDVVVELEDHSIANLEVQKAGYYFPGQRAACYSSDLLLRQYRRVREDLEKQEKRFSYREIKKVYTIILYEKSPKEFHDFPTDYIHRFAQRSDTGIEIDLLQEYVFISLDNFHGI
;
A
#
# COMPACT_ATOMS: atom_id res chain seq x y z
N LEU A 1 17.33 12.54 -7.78
CA LEU A 1 17.92 12.49 -6.44
C LEU A 1 17.09 11.64 -5.48
N TYR A 2 15.78 11.91 -5.39
CA TYR A 2 14.90 11.11 -4.57
C TYR A 2 14.75 9.67 -5.06
N ASP A 3 14.80 9.44 -6.37
CA ASP A 3 14.62 8.12 -6.98
C ASP A 3 15.66 7.11 -6.46
N THR A 4 16.92 7.50 -6.48
CA THR A 4 18.01 6.65 -5.99
C THR A 4 17.93 6.46 -4.48
N PHE A 5 17.61 7.53 -3.76
CA PHE A 5 17.48 7.54 -2.31
C PHE A 5 16.42 6.53 -1.84
N PHE A 6 15.19 6.63 -2.40
CA PHE A 6 14.11 5.73 -2.02
C PHE A 6 14.40 4.28 -2.39
N LYS A 7 14.97 4.04 -3.57
CA LYS A 7 15.29 2.69 -4.03
C LYS A 7 16.35 2.02 -3.17
N GLU A 8 17.34 2.78 -2.70
CA GLU A 8 18.41 2.23 -1.87
C GLU A 8 17.97 2.02 -0.42
N ILE A 9 17.20 2.96 0.13
CA ILE A 9 16.81 2.94 1.54
C ILE A 9 15.61 2.04 1.80
N LEU A 10 14.68 1.96 0.85
CA LEU A 10 13.41 1.23 1.01
C LEU A 10 13.34 -0.05 0.16
N ASP A 11 14.48 -0.69 -0.08
CA ASP A 11 14.51 -1.97 -0.76
C ASP A 11 14.27 -3.10 0.24
N PRO A 12 13.13 -3.79 0.19
CA PRO A 12 12.82 -4.85 1.16
C PRO A 12 13.71 -6.09 1.02
N ASN A 13 14.39 -6.23 -0.12
CA ASN A 13 15.31 -7.35 -0.33
C ASN A 13 16.67 -7.12 0.33
N THR A 14 17.13 -5.88 0.40
CA THR A 14 18.44 -5.54 0.97
C THR A 14 18.36 -4.87 2.34
N THR A 15 17.28 -4.11 2.59
CA THR A 15 17.08 -3.40 3.85
C THR A 15 15.68 -3.63 4.42
N PRO A 16 15.30 -4.90 4.68
CA PRO A 16 13.94 -5.21 5.15
C PRO A 16 13.60 -4.51 6.47
N GLU A 17 14.57 -4.32 7.36
CA GLU A 17 14.35 -3.67 8.66
C GLU A 17 13.90 -2.22 8.51
N ARG A 18 14.42 -1.50 7.51
CA ARG A 18 14.03 -0.12 7.24
C ARG A 18 12.62 -0.01 6.71
N VAL A 19 12.26 -0.92 5.82
CA VAL A 19 10.89 -1.00 5.29
C VAL A 19 9.91 -1.37 6.40
N GLU A 20 10.26 -2.34 7.24
CA GLU A 20 9.44 -2.73 8.40
C GLU A 20 9.24 -1.56 9.36
N GLU A 21 10.30 -0.81 9.65
CA GLU A 21 10.23 0.37 10.53
C GLU A 21 9.30 1.44 9.97
N LEU A 22 9.43 1.74 8.68
CA LEU A 22 8.56 2.71 8.01
C LEU A 22 7.10 2.24 8.02
N LEU A 23 6.85 0.99 7.65
CA LEU A 23 5.51 0.42 7.66
C LEU A 23 4.91 0.41 9.07
N SER A 24 5.71 0.10 10.08
CA SER A 24 5.26 0.10 11.47
C SER A 24 4.82 1.49 11.91
N LEU A 25 5.55 2.52 11.53
CA LEU A 25 5.18 3.92 11.82
C LEU A 25 3.88 4.31 11.09
N ILE A 26 3.79 3.98 9.82
CA ILE A 26 2.63 4.34 9.00
C ILE A 26 1.37 3.61 9.48
N LEU A 27 1.47 2.32 9.75
CA LEU A 27 0.35 1.48 10.14
C LEU A 27 0.04 1.52 11.63
N LYS A 28 0.87 2.21 12.42
CA LYS A 28 0.71 2.36 13.88
C LYS A 28 0.66 1.02 14.61
N GLN A 29 1.40 0.05 14.12
CA GLN A 29 1.53 -1.26 14.74
C GLN A 29 2.88 -1.87 14.32
N LYS A 30 3.45 -2.71 15.18
CA LYS A 30 4.68 -3.39 14.83
C LYS A 30 4.41 -4.44 13.76
N VAL A 31 5.12 -4.32 12.64
CA VAL A 31 4.98 -5.25 11.52
C VAL A 31 6.32 -5.85 11.16
N LYS A 32 6.28 -7.07 10.65
CA LYS A 32 7.43 -7.77 10.10
C LYS A 32 7.10 -8.31 8.72
N ILE A 33 8.06 -8.25 7.83
CA ILE A 33 7.90 -8.73 6.46
C ILE A 33 8.12 -10.24 6.43
N LEU A 34 7.12 -10.96 5.94
CA LEU A 34 7.22 -12.39 5.70
C LEU A 34 7.93 -12.66 4.39
N LYS A 35 7.51 -11.98 3.32
CA LYS A 35 8.14 -12.09 2.01
C LYS A 35 7.79 -10.91 1.11
N VAL A 36 8.65 -10.69 0.09
CA VAL A 36 8.39 -9.72 -0.97
C VAL A 36 7.61 -10.42 -2.07
N LEU A 37 6.54 -9.77 -2.53
CA LEU A 37 5.70 -10.31 -3.59
C LEU A 37 6.05 -9.69 -4.94
N PRO A 38 5.88 -10.43 -6.04
CA PRO A 38 6.14 -9.87 -7.36
C PRO A 38 5.12 -8.81 -7.76
N LEU A 39 5.58 -7.81 -8.51
CA LEU A 39 4.72 -6.80 -9.11
C LEU A 39 4.14 -7.38 -10.41
N GLU A 40 2.91 -7.85 -10.35
CA GLU A 40 2.24 -8.44 -11.50
C GLU A 40 1.21 -7.50 -12.13
N SER A 41 0.96 -6.34 -11.51
CA SER A 41 0.02 -5.35 -12.04
C SER A 41 0.61 -4.66 -13.26
N PRO A 42 -0.07 -4.72 -14.41
CA PRO A 42 0.39 -3.96 -15.57
C PRO A 42 0.22 -2.47 -15.31
N ARG A 43 1.34 -1.77 -15.29
CA ARG A 43 1.35 -0.31 -15.26
C ARG A 43 1.82 0.15 -16.62
N LEU A 44 0.94 0.77 -17.38
CA LEU A 44 1.19 1.09 -18.77
C LEU A 44 1.33 2.60 -18.99
N GLY A 45 2.16 2.96 -19.97
CA GLY A 45 2.27 4.33 -20.46
C GLY A 45 2.85 5.30 -19.45
N ASP A 46 2.20 6.44 -19.32
CA ASP A 46 2.67 7.57 -18.52
C ASP A 46 2.70 7.27 -17.02
N GLU A 47 1.92 6.29 -16.57
CA GLU A 47 1.90 5.91 -15.14
C GLU A 47 3.28 5.47 -14.65
N GLN A 48 4.00 4.70 -15.46
CA GLN A 48 5.32 4.20 -15.06
C GLN A 48 6.35 5.31 -14.88
N SER A 49 6.26 6.38 -15.65
CA SER A 49 7.20 7.48 -15.58
C SER A 49 7.10 8.30 -14.29
N LEU A 50 5.94 8.26 -13.65
CA LEU A 50 5.69 8.98 -12.41
C LEU A 50 5.94 8.14 -11.16
N ILE A 51 6.16 6.84 -11.31
CA ILE A 51 6.42 5.94 -10.20
C ILE A 51 7.91 5.86 -9.95
N VAL A 52 8.34 6.26 -8.77
CA VAL A 52 9.72 6.16 -8.33
C VAL A 52 9.99 4.76 -7.79
N MET A 53 9.07 4.23 -6.99
CA MET A 53 9.21 2.95 -6.33
C MET A 53 7.83 2.33 -6.15
N ASP A 54 7.78 1.02 -6.29
CA ASP A 54 6.57 0.25 -6.06
C ASP A 54 6.97 -1.12 -5.49
N VAL A 55 6.57 -1.37 -4.27
CA VAL A 55 6.93 -2.59 -3.54
C VAL A 55 5.67 -3.20 -2.94
N VAL A 56 5.54 -4.51 -3.06
CA VAL A 56 4.46 -5.26 -2.42
C VAL A 56 5.08 -6.30 -1.49
N VAL A 57 4.65 -6.31 -0.26
CA VAL A 57 5.13 -7.27 0.74
C VAL A 57 3.96 -7.97 1.42
N GLU A 58 4.18 -9.21 1.81
CA GLU A 58 3.31 -9.94 2.73
C GLU A 58 3.91 -9.82 4.12
N LEU A 59 3.08 -9.43 5.09
CA LEU A 59 3.48 -9.29 6.49
C LEU A 59 3.27 -10.61 7.23
N GLU A 60 3.82 -10.73 8.44
CA GLU A 60 3.73 -11.98 9.22
C GLU A 60 2.29 -12.40 9.54
N ASP A 61 1.36 -11.44 9.65
CA ASP A 61 -0.06 -11.73 9.83
C ASP A 61 -0.79 -12.08 8.53
N HIS A 62 -0.04 -12.21 7.44
CA HIS A 62 -0.51 -12.49 6.07
C HIS A 62 -1.27 -11.34 5.41
N SER A 63 -1.33 -10.15 6.03
CA SER A 63 -1.81 -8.95 5.34
C SER A 63 -0.83 -8.53 4.25
N ILE A 64 -1.31 -7.78 3.29
CA ILE A 64 -0.53 -7.30 2.15
C ILE A 64 -0.33 -5.80 2.30
N ALA A 65 0.90 -5.33 2.15
CA ALA A 65 1.19 -3.90 2.11
C ALA A 65 1.82 -3.54 0.76
N ASN A 66 1.21 -2.60 0.06
CA ASN A 66 1.78 -1.98 -1.13
C ASN A 66 2.34 -0.62 -0.72
N LEU A 67 3.61 -0.40 -0.98
CA LEU A 67 4.30 0.86 -0.72
C LEU A 67 4.75 1.45 -2.05
N GLU A 68 4.15 2.56 -2.43
CA GLU A 68 4.43 3.23 -3.70
C GLU A 68 4.89 4.66 -3.45
N VAL A 69 5.92 5.09 -4.19
CA VAL A 69 6.39 6.48 -4.19
C VAL A 69 6.15 7.05 -5.59
N GLN A 70 5.44 8.18 -5.66
CA GLN A 70 5.11 8.87 -6.91
C GLN A 70 5.75 10.25 -6.95
N LYS A 71 6.28 10.64 -8.11
CA LYS A 71 6.83 11.98 -8.33
C LYS A 71 5.76 13.04 -8.27
N ALA A 72 4.58 12.73 -8.79
CA ALA A 72 3.42 13.61 -8.76
C ALA A 72 2.15 12.78 -8.65
N GLY A 73 1.13 13.36 -8.02
CA GLY A 73 -0.16 12.71 -7.95
C GLY A 73 -0.79 12.61 -9.33
N TYR A 74 -1.39 11.46 -9.61
CA TYR A 74 -2.19 11.29 -10.82
C TYR A 74 -3.53 11.96 -10.67
N TYR A 75 -4.19 12.20 -11.80
CA TYR A 75 -5.61 12.51 -11.76
C TYR A 75 -6.35 11.31 -11.19
N PHE A 76 -7.39 11.59 -10.42
CA PHE A 76 -8.22 10.57 -9.79
C PHE A 76 -7.42 9.59 -8.91
N PRO A 77 -6.67 10.11 -7.91
CA PRO A 77 -5.83 9.24 -7.07
C PRO A 77 -6.62 8.20 -6.30
N GLY A 78 -7.86 8.52 -5.90
CA GLY A 78 -8.73 7.59 -5.21
C GLY A 78 -9.13 6.39 -6.07
N GLN A 79 -9.60 6.65 -7.28
CA GLN A 79 -10.01 5.60 -8.20
C GLN A 79 -8.83 4.70 -8.56
N ARG A 80 -7.68 5.29 -8.81
CA ARG A 80 -6.48 4.55 -9.14
C ARG A 80 -6.05 3.65 -7.98
N ALA A 81 -5.98 4.20 -6.77
CA ALA A 81 -5.60 3.44 -5.59
C ALA A 81 -6.59 2.30 -5.31
N ALA A 82 -7.89 2.56 -5.47
CA ALA A 82 -8.92 1.54 -5.27
C ALA A 82 -8.76 0.37 -6.25
N CYS A 83 -8.45 0.66 -7.51
CA CYS A 83 -8.23 -0.39 -8.51
C CYS A 83 -7.02 -1.25 -8.17
N TYR A 84 -5.91 -0.65 -7.78
CA TYR A 84 -4.71 -1.41 -7.40
C TYR A 84 -4.92 -2.21 -6.13
N SER A 85 -5.60 -1.65 -5.14
CA SER A 85 -5.96 -2.36 -3.93
C SER A 85 -6.82 -3.59 -4.22
N SER A 86 -7.81 -3.42 -5.09
CA SER A 86 -8.71 -4.52 -5.49
C SER A 86 -7.98 -5.62 -6.25
N ASP A 87 -7.04 -5.24 -7.11
CA ASP A 87 -6.21 -6.20 -7.83
C ASP A 87 -5.37 -7.04 -6.84
N LEU A 88 -4.75 -6.40 -5.87
CA LEU A 88 -3.97 -7.10 -4.85
C LEU A 88 -4.84 -8.01 -3.98
N LEU A 89 -6.05 -7.57 -3.65
CA LEU A 89 -6.99 -8.37 -2.88
C LEU A 89 -7.40 -9.64 -3.65
N LEU A 90 -7.72 -9.50 -4.93
CA LEU A 90 -8.11 -10.64 -5.77
C LEU A 90 -6.93 -11.59 -6.05
N ARG A 91 -5.71 -11.06 -6.15
CA ARG A 91 -4.51 -11.90 -6.28
C ARG A 91 -4.28 -12.73 -5.02
N GLN A 92 -4.44 -12.11 -3.85
CA GLN A 92 -4.38 -12.82 -2.58
C GLN A 92 -5.44 -13.94 -2.54
N TYR A 93 -6.66 -13.61 -2.90
CA TYR A 93 -7.76 -14.58 -2.93
C TYR A 93 -7.39 -15.81 -3.78
N ARG A 94 -6.85 -15.60 -4.97
CA ARG A 94 -6.45 -16.70 -5.86
C ARG A 94 -5.31 -17.53 -5.27
N ARG A 95 -4.27 -16.89 -4.72
CA ARG A 95 -3.14 -17.59 -4.08
C ARG A 95 -3.60 -18.46 -2.92
N VAL A 96 -4.42 -17.91 -2.05
CA VAL A 96 -4.89 -18.61 -0.86
C VAL A 96 -5.74 -19.83 -1.27
N ARG A 97 -6.62 -19.65 -2.24
CA ARG A 97 -7.43 -20.78 -2.75
C ARG A 97 -6.56 -21.88 -3.32
N GLU A 98 -5.61 -21.55 -4.17
CA GLU A 98 -4.70 -22.51 -4.78
C GLU A 98 -3.85 -23.23 -3.73
N ASP A 99 -3.32 -22.51 -2.76
CA ASP A 99 -2.50 -23.09 -1.69
C ASP A 99 -3.30 -24.05 -0.82
N LEU A 100 -4.53 -23.71 -0.48
CA LEU A 100 -5.40 -24.59 0.30
C LEU A 100 -5.82 -25.83 -0.49
N GLU A 101 -6.09 -25.70 -1.77
CA GLU A 101 -6.40 -26.85 -2.65
C GLU A 101 -5.22 -27.82 -2.69
N LYS A 102 -4.00 -27.34 -2.83
CA LYS A 102 -2.79 -28.17 -2.82
C LYS A 102 -2.59 -28.92 -1.50
N GLN A 103 -3.06 -28.34 -0.41
CA GLN A 103 -2.99 -28.96 0.93
C GLN A 103 -4.21 -29.81 1.23
N GLU A 104 -5.13 -29.95 0.29
CA GLU A 104 -6.42 -30.64 0.46
C GLU A 104 -7.24 -30.06 1.61
N LYS A 105 -7.10 -28.75 1.85
CA LYS A 105 -7.83 -28.02 2.87
C LYS A 105 -8.97 -27.22 2.23
N ARG A 106 -10.04 -27.07 3.00
CA ARG A 106 -11.21 -26.30 2.58
C ARG A 106 -10.93 -24.81 2.65
N PHE A 107 -11.30 -24.05 1.60
CA PHE A 107 -11.21 -22.60 1.59
C PHE A 107 -12.24 -21.99 2.56
N SER A 108 -11.81 -20.91 3.22
CA SER A 108 -12.68 -20.06 4.03
C SER A 108 -12.26 -18.60 3.79
N TYR A 109 -13.24 -17.70 3.69
CA TYR A 109 -12.96 -16.28 3.56
C TYR A 109 -12.20 -15.70 4.75
N ARG A 110 -12.18 -16.38 5.88
CA ARG A 110 -11.38 -16.03 7.06
C ARG A 110 -9.88 -15.94 6.73
N GLU A 111 -9.44 -16.69 5.73
CA GLU A 111 -8.04 -16.72 5.33
C GLU A 111 -7.61 -15.48 4.51
N ILE A 112 -8.56 -14.66 4.08
CA ILE A 112 -8.26 -13.45 3.33
C ILE A 112 -7.99 -12.30 4.30
N LYS A 113 -6.83 -11.66 4.15
CA LYS A 113 -6.33 -10.63 5.06
C LYS A 113 -6.36 -9.26 4.42
N LYS A 114 -6.10 -8.23 5.24
CA LYS A 114 -6.11 -6.83 4.79
C LYS A 114 -5.11 -6.55 3.69
N VAL A 115 -5.46 -5.59 2.86
CA VAL A 115 -4.57 -4.96 1.90
C VAL A 115 -4.43 -3.49 2.29
N TYR A 116 -3.20 -3.09 2.58
CA TYR A 116 -2.85 -1.70 2.86
C TYR A 116 -2.23 -1.10 1.61
N THR A 117 -2.82 -0.02 1.10
CA THR A 117 -2.29 0.71 -0.04
C THR A 117 -1.73 2.03 0.46
N ILE A 118 -0.40 2.16 0.41
CA ILE A 118 0.34 3.28 0.98
C ILE A 118 1.05 4.01 -0.16
N ILE A 119 0.72 5.28 -0.37
CA ILE A 119 1.29 6.07 -1.45
C ILE A 119 1.92 7.34 -0.88
N LEU A 120 3.21 7.52 -1.17
CA LEU A 120 3.96 8.73 -0.84
C LEU A 120 4.09 9.57 -2.10
N TYR A 121 3.68 10.84 -2.00
CA TYR A 121 3.72 11.79 -3.11
C TYR A 121 4.82 12.82 -2.91
N GLU A 122 5.75 12.94 -3.85
CA GLU A 122 6.70 14.06 -3.87
C GLU A 122 5.95 15.37 -4.12
N LYS A 123 4.97 15.33 -5.04
CA LYS A 123 4.01 16.40 -5.29
C LYS A 123 2.63 15.83 -5.12
N SER A 124 1.97 16.21 -4.05
CA SER A 124 0.66 15.65 -3.72
C SER A 124 -0.44 16.18 -4.66
N PRO A 125 -1.55 15.43 -4.80
CA PRO A 125 -2.75 15.93 -5.48
C PRO A 125 -3.28 17.20 -4.82
N LYS A 126 -3.94 18.03 -5.61
CA LYS A 126 -4.44 19.33 -5.14
C LYS A 126 -5.38 19.23 -3.93
N GLU A 127 -6.12 18.14 -3.81
CA GLU A 127 -7.05 17.89 -2.71
C GLU A 127 -6.36 17.95 -1.35
N PHE A 128 -5.08 17.60 -1.30
CA PHE A 128 -4.32 17.62 -0.06
C PHE A 128 -3.80 19.00 0.30
N HIS A 129 -3.81 19.94 -0.63
CA HIS A 129 -3.34 21.31 -0.39
C HIS A 129 -4.28 22.09 0.54
N ASP A 130 -5.52 21.64 0.70
CA ASP A 130 -6.46 22.23 1.65
C ASP A 130 -6.11 21.86 3.10
N PHE A 131 -5.16 20.94 3.30
CA PHE A 131 -4.71 20.48 4.61
C PHE A 131 -3.19 20.64 4.74
N PRO A 132 -2.68 21.89 4.74
CA PRO A 132 -1.22 22.11 4.65
C PRO A 132 -0.43 21.68 5.87
N THR A 133 -1.10 21.44 7.01
CA THR A 133 -0.45 20.99 8.25
C THR A 133 -0.56 19.48 8.45
N ASP A 134 -1.39 18.82 7.64
CA ASP A 134 -1.57 17.37 7.70
C ASP A 134 -0.84 16.72 6.53
N TYR A 135 0.06 15.81 6.81
CA TYR A 135 0.83 15.13 5.76
C TYR A 135 0.46 13.66 5.61
N ILE A 136 -0.28 13.08 6.54
CA ILE A 136 -0.77 11.70 6.46
C ILE A 136 -2.29 11.70 6.46
N HIS A 137 -2.88 11.08 5.43
CA HIS A 137 -4.32 10.96 5.28
C HIS A 137 -4.70 9.48 5.21
N ARG A 138 -5.55 9.06 6.14
CA ARG A 138 -5.95 7.65 6.29
C ARG A 138 -7.38 7.46 5.86
N PHE A 139 -7.62 6.44 5.04
CA PHE A 139 -8.95 6.13 4.50
C PHE A 139 -9.30 4.68 4.82
N ALA A 140 -10.49 4.48 5.34
CA ALA A 140 -11.07 3.16 5.60
C ALA A 140 -12.59 3.26 5.44
N GLN A 141 -13.23 2.13 5.15
CA GLN A 141 -14.68 2.09 5.05
C GLN A 141 -15.30 2.13 6.45
N ARG A 142 -16.42 2.81 6.54
CA ARG A 142 -17.22 2.88 7.77
C ARG A 142 -18.69 2.73 7.42
N SER A 143 -19.44 2.07 8.31
CA SER A 143 -20.89 2.03 8.18
C SER A 143 -21.51 3.32 8.70
N ASP A 144 -22.68 3.67 8.22
CA ASP A 144 -23.47 4.80 8.72
C ASP A 144 -24.13 4.48 10.07
N THR A 145 -24.25 3.19 10.40
CA THR A 145 -24.91 2.74 11.64
C THR A 145 -23.95 2.45 12.79
N GLY A 146 -22.64 2.47 12.53
CA GLY A 146 -21.63 2.12 13.52
C GLY A 146 -21.32 0.64 13.63
N ILE A 147 -21.91 -0.20 12.77
CA ILE A 147 -21.52 -1.61 12.69
C ILE A 147 -20.06 -1.69 12.23
N GLU A 148 -19.27 -2.50 12.93
CA GLU A 148 -17.88 -2.73 12.57
C GLU A 148 -17.73 -4.03 11.80
N ILE A 149 -17.44 -3.92 10.52
CA ILE A 149 -17.13 -5.05 9.65
C ILE A 149 -15.85 -4.68 8.91
N ASP A 150 -14.85 -5.57 8.95
CA ASP A 150 -13.59 -5.36 8.27
C ASP A 150 -13.78 -5.65 6.77
N LEU A 151 -13.72 -4.61 5.95
CA LEU A 151 -13.82 -4.74 4.48
C LEU A 151 -12.45 -4.87 3.82
N LEU A 152 -11.41 -5.08 4.62
CA LEU A 152 -10.07 -5.52 4.19
C LEU A 152 -9.23 -4.51 3.43
N GLN A 153 -9.75 -3.37 3.01
CA GLN A 153 -9.02 -2.39 2.20
C GLN A 153 -8.83 -1.09 2.97
N GLU A 154 -7.57 -0.74 3.23
CA GLU A 154 -7.21 0.52 3.88
C GLU A 154 -6.18 1.25 3.04
N TYR A 155 -6.21 2.58 3.12
CA TYR A 155 -5.36 3.45 2.31
C TYR A 155 -4.67 4.47 3.20
N VAL A 156 -3.41 4.75 2.90
CA VAL A 156 -2.67 5.83 3.56
C VAL A 156 -1.96 6.64 2.47
N PHE A 157 -2.34 7.91 2.36
CA PHE A 157 -1.71 8.83 1.41
C PHE A 157 -0.87 9.83 2.18
N ILE A 158 0.40 9.96 1.79
CA ILE A 158 1.39 10.78 2.48
C ILE A 158 1.91 11.86 1.53
N SER A 159 1.74 13.12 1.94
CA SER A 159 2.18 14.29 1.18
C SER A 159 3.57 14.70 1.62
N LEU A 160 4.61 14.35 0.86
CA LEU A 160 5.99 14.69 1.21
C LEU A 160 6.28 16.18 1.04
N ASP A 161 5.55 16.85 0.15
CA ASP A 161 5.70 18.29 -0.10
C ASP A 161 5.20 19.16 1.06
N ASN A 162 4.38 18.63 1.96
CA ASN A 162 3.94 19.35 3.15
C ASN A 162 5.05 19.48 4.23
N PHE A 163 6.16 18.77 4.06
CA PHE A 163 7.31 18.92 4.94
C PHE A 163 8.14 20.17 4.64
N HIS A 164 7.92 20.83 3.53
CA HIS A 164 8.77 21.95 3.06
C HIS A 164 8.46 23.30 3.72
N GLY A 165 7.60 23.36 4.69
CA GLY A 165 7.27 24.59 5.41
C GLY A 165 7.91 24.73 6.79
N ILE A 166 8.80 23.82 7.10
CA ILE A 166 9.42 23.76 8.44
C ILE A 166 10.85 24.29 8.38
#